data_8bb4838534126ac3b4ef787680f86c79
#
_entry.id   8bb4838534126ac3b4ef787680f86c79
#
_cell.length_a   1.000
_cell.length_b   1.000
_cell.length_c   1.000
_cell.angle_alpha   90.00
_cell.angle_beta   90.00
_cell.angle_gamma   90.00
#
_symmetry.space_group_name_H-M   'P 1'
#
loop_
_entity.id
_entity.type
_entity.pdbx_description
1 polymer ?
#
loop_
_entity_poly.entity_id
_entity_poly.type
_entity_poly.pdbx_seq_one_letter_code
_entity_poly.pdbx_strand_id
1 'polypeptide(L)'
;HKIIIMTDADVDGAHIRTLLLTFFCRHMPQLVRAGYLYIAQAPLYRIIRRKKEEYVQDDVALNRKLIELAVNDVTLRFADGSRSFSPEELSAILETLVNLQRYTESMQAQGGSLEDLLSHREANGEFPEFLVKVRCGNEEEILFFHDMEALTAFSDENRDLFIFGMPSEEELLENPLPEREGPSRRSITHELHEAKAITRALARLAELGIPGNMIVSMDTPLFELVEGEGDKEKVT
;
A
#
# COMPACT_ATOMS: atom_id res chain seq x y z
N HIS A 1 9.65 -40.92 8.74
CA HIS A 1 10.46 -39.85 9.37
C HIS A 1 10.32 -38.57 8.58
N LYS A 2 10.48 -37.40 9.23
CA LYS A 2 10.39 -36.06 8.63
C LYS A 2 11.73 -35.36 8.76
N ILE A 3 12.07 -34.57 7.75
CA ILE A 3 13.23 -33.67 7.77
C ILE A 3 12.66 -32.26 7.91
N ILE A 4 13.08 -31.55 8.95
CA ILE A 4 12.63 -30.17 9.22
C ILE A 4 13.84 -29.24 9.08
N ILE A 5 13.79 -28.34 8.10
CA ILE A 5 14.78 -27.26 7.95
C ILE A 5 14.39 -26.13 8.90
N MET A 6 15.30 -25.79 9.81
CA MET A 6 15.16 -24.65 10.72
C MET A 6 16.29 -23.66 10.48
N THR A 7 15.95 -22.45 10.14
CA THR A 7 16.89 -21.33 9.95
C THR A 7 16.35 -20.10 10.67
N ASP A 8 17.23 -19.16 10.98
CA ASP A 8 16.82 -17.87 11.54
C ASP A 8 15.95 -17.09 10.54
N ALA A 9 15.17 -16.13 11.04
CA ALA A 9 14.28 -15.30 10.24
C ALA A 9 14.99 -14.08 9.61
N ASP A 10 16.29 -14.15 9.41
CA ASP A 10 17.11 -13.12 8.79
C ASP A 10 17.47 -13.44 7.33
N VAL A 11 18.23 -12.57 6.70
CA VAL A 11 18.66 -12.70 5.30
C VAL A 11 19.58 -13.91 5.11
N ASP A 12 20.48 -14.16 6.06
CA ASP A 12 21.42 -15.28 6.00
C ASP A 12 20.68 -16.61 6.17
N GLY A 13 19.73 -16.68 7.09
CA GLY A 13 18.85 -17.84 7.25
C GLY A 13 18.02 -18.14 6.01
N ALA A 14 17.53 -17.12 5.32
CA ALA A 14 16.81 -17.27 4.05
C ALA A 14 17.73 -17.84 2.95
N HIS A 15 18.98 -17.40 2.88
CA HIS A 15 19.99 -17.91 1.95
C HIS A 15 20.34 -19.37 2.24
N ILE A 16 20.61 -19.72 3.50
CA ILE A 16 20.88 -21.10 3.92
C ILE A 16 19.71 -22.01 3.58
N ARG A 17 18.49 -21.59 3.84
CA ARG A 17 17.26 -22.32 3.49
C ARG A 17 17.16 -22.60 2.00
N THR A 18 17.46 -21.61 1.16
CA THR A 18 17.44 -21.75 -0.30
C THR A 18 18.49 -22.75 -0.77
N LEU A 19 19.71 -22.71 -0.21
CA LEU A 19 20.76 -23.68 -0.53
C LEU A 19 20.38 -25.12 -0.13
N LEU A 20 19.84 -25.31 1.07
CA LEU A 20 19.36 -26.62 1.54
C LEU A 20 18.22 -27.17 0.68
N LEU A 21 17.23 -26.32 0.31
CA LEU A 21 16.16 -26.71 -0.57
C LEU A 21 16.69 -27.12 -1.95
N THR A 22 17.63 -26.36 -2.50
CA THR A 22 18.28 -26.68 -3.78
C THR A 22 18.99 -28.02 -3.70
N PHE A 23 19.71 -28.29 -2.60
CA PHE A 23 20.36 -29.56 -2.38
C PHE A 23 19.36 -30.73 -2.36
N PHE A 24 18.30 -30.64 -1.56
CA PHE A 24 17.28 -31.70 -1.47
C PHE A 24 16.55 -31.90 -2.80
N CYS A 25 16.19 -30.83 -3.50
CA CYS A 25 15.52 -30.91 -4.80
C CYS A 25 16.40 -31.58 -5.86
N ARG A 26 17.70 -31.30 -5.87
CA ARG A 26 18.64 -31.86 -6.87
C ARG A 26 19.12 -33.28 -6.53
N HIS A 27 19.46 -33.52 -5.28
CA HIS A 27 20.12 -34.77 -4.90
C HIS A 27 19.20 -35.80 -4.25
N MET A 28 18.06 -35.34 -3.69
CA MET A 28 17.11 -36.22 -2.99
C MET A 28 15.64 -35.93 -3.39
N PRO A 29 15.30 -35.88 -4.70
CA PRO A 29 13.96 -35.50 -5.15
C PRO A 29 12.87 -36.45 -4.65
N GLN A 30 13.21 -37.68 -4.32
CA GLN A 30 12.27 -38.68 -3.78
C GLN A 30 11.75 -38.23 -2.40
N LEU A 31 12.57 -37.66 -1.55
CA LEU A 31 12.18 -37.16 -0.23
C LEU A 31 11.19 -35.97 -0.35
N VAL A 32 11.46 -35.08 -1.32
CA VAL A 32 10.62 -33.92 -1.59
C VAL A 32 9.24 -34.40 -2.12
N ARG A 33 9.23 -35.30 -3.10
CA ARG A 33 8.00 -35.85 -3.69
C ARG A 33 7.17 -36.67 -2.69
N ALA A 34 7.83 -37.36 -1.77
CA ALA A 34 7.17 -38.12 -0.71
C ALA A 34 6.63 -37.23 0.44
N GLY A 35 6.86 -35.89 0.40
CA GLY A 35 6.37 -34.99 1.42
C GLY A 35 7.06 -35.12 2.78
N TYR A 36 8.33 -35.55 2.81
CA TYR A 36 9.10 -35.72 4.05
C TYR A 36 9.88 -34.47 4.45
N LEU A 37 9.97 -33.46 3.55
CA LEU A 37 10.70 -32.23 3.79
C LEU A 37 9.75 -31.12 4.25
N TYR A 38 10.07 -30.51 5.39
CA TYR A 38 9.32 -29.43 6.03
C TYR A 38 10.23 -28.23 6.26
N ILE A 39 9.64 -27.05 6.28
CA ILE A 39 10.33 -25.82 6.65
C ILE A 39 9.67 -25.28 7.92
N ALA A 40 10.47 -25.08 8.97
CA ALA A 40 9.98 -24.39 10.15
C ALA A 40 9.87 -22.90 9.86
N GLN A 41 8.71 -22.31 10.15
CA GLN A 41 8.50 -20.87 10.08
C GLN A 41 8.92 -20.25 11.42
N ALA A 42 10.08 -19.58 11.42
CA ALA A 42 10.51 -18.81 12.58
C ALA A 42 9.66 -17.55 12.71
N PRO A 43 9.22 -17.18 13.94
CA PRO A 43 8.53 -15.91 14.15
C PRO A 43 9.49 -14.74 13.93
N LEU A 44 8.99 -13.66 13.30
CA LEU A 44 9.78 -12.44 13.06
C LEU A 44 9.87 -11.56 14.30
N TYR A 45 8.82 -11.58 15.14
CA TYR A 45 8.68 -10.64 16.26
C TYR A 45 8.40 -11.36 17.57
N ARG A 46 8.90 -10.76 18.67
CA ARG A 46 8.56 -11.12 20.05
C ARG A 46 8.02 -9.89 20.76
N ILE A 47 6.77 -9.92 21.17
CA ILE A 47 6.12 -8.88 21.93
C ILE A 47 6.20 -9.25 23.41
N ILE A 48 6.72 -8.35 24.25
CA ILE A 48 6.76 -8.52 25.69
C ILE A 48 5.92 -7.42 26.33
N ARG A 49 4.85 -7.78 27.04
CA ARG A 49 4.00 -6.85 27.77
C ARG A 49 3.60 -7.43 29.12
N ARG A 50 3.83 -6.66 30.22
CA ARG A 50 3.46 -7.05 31.60
C ARG A 50 3.86 -8.50 31.97
N LYS A 51 5.09 -8.94 31.61
CA LYS A 51 5.65 -10.29 31.81
C LYS A 51 5.01 -11.41 30.96
N LYS A 52 4.16 -11.09 30.00
CA LYS A 52 3.71 -12.03 28.97
C LYS A 52 4.55 -11.86 27.71
N GLU A 53 4.97 -12.97 27.14
CA GLU A 53 5.69 -13.03 25.88
C GLU A 53 4.79 -13.68 24.84
N GLU A 54 4.74 -13.09 23.65
CA GLU A 54 3.99 -13.60 22.52
C GLU A 54 4.85 -13.49 21.26
N TYR A 55 4.89 -14.55 20.45
CA TYR A 55 5.63 -14.59 19.21
C TYR A 55 4.70 -14.33 18.04
N VAL A 56 5.11 -13.46 17.11
CA VAL A 56 4.33 -13.04 15.96
C VAL A 56 5.09 -13.35 14.68
N GLN A 57 4.41 -13.90 13.69
CA GLN A 57 5.03 -14.50 12.52
C GLN A 57 5.37 -13.48 11.41
N ASP A 58 4.57 -12.43 11.27
CA ASP A 58 4.70 -11.45 10.19
C ASP A 58 4.21 -10.06 10.61
N ASP A 59 4.43 -9.06 9.73
CA ASP A 59 4.04 -7.66 9.96
C ASP A 59 2.52 -7.49 10.10
N VAL A 60 1.73 -8.29 9.38
CA VAL A 60 0.27 -8.20 9.41
C VAL A 60 -0.25 -8.62 10.78
N ALA A 61 0.27 -9.74 11.29
CA ALA A 61 -0.06 -10.22 12.63
C ALA A 61 0.46 -9.27 13.72
N LEU A 62 1.65 -8.65 13.53
CA LEU A 62 2.20 -7.64 14.42
C LEU A 62 1.26 -6.43 14.50
N ASN A 63 0.89 -5.84 13.37
CA ASN A 63 0.01 -4.68 13.31
C ASN A 63 -1.34 -4.96 13.98
N ARG A 64 -1.95 -6.11 13.68
CA ARG A 64 -3.19 -6.53 14.35
C ARG A 64 -3.02 -6.62 15.86
N LYS A 65 -1.91 -7.19 16.32
CA LYS A 65 -1.65 -7.31 17.77
C LYS A 65 -1.40 -5.96 18.41
N LEU A 66 -0.67 -5.05 17.76
CA LEU A 66 -0.46 -3.69 18.26
C LEU A 66 -1.78 -2.92 18.35
N ILE A 67 -2.65 -3.03 17.36
CA ILE A 67 -4.00 -2.44 17.38
C ILE A 67 -4.80 -2.98 18.56
N GLU A 68 -4.87 -4.32 18.72
CA GLU A 68 -5.57 -4.96 19.84
C GLU A 68 -5.08 -4.44 21.21
N LEU A 69 -3.76 -4.27 21.34
CA LEU A 69 -3.16 -3.77 22.57
C LEU A 69 -3.42 -2.28 22.80
N ALA A 70 -3.46 -1.46 21.76
CA ALA A 70 -3.69 -0.02 21.85
C ALA A 70 -5.16 0.29 22.18
N VAL A 71 -6.09 -0.35 21.49
CA VAL A 71 -7.54 -0.12 21.62
C VAL A 71 -8.05 -0.34 23.04
N ASN A 72 -7.41 -1.21 23.80
CA ASN A 72 -7.81 -1.48 25.21
C ASN A 72 -7.41 -0.38 26.20
N ASP A 73 -6.47 0.48 25.85
CA ASP A 73 -5.92 1.50 26.76
C ASP A 73 -6.26 2.93 26.32
N VAL A 74 -6.91 3.10 25.14
CA VAL A 74 -7.13 4.42 24.52
C VAL A 74 -8.56 4.53 24.00
N THR A 75 -9.14 5.72 24.14
CA THR A 75 -10.44 6.08 23.54
C THR A 75 -10.22 7.20 22.51
N LEU A 76 -10.73 7.02 21.30
CA LEU A 76 -10.78 8.07 20.28
C LEU A 76 -12.10 8.83 20.40
N ARG A 77 -12.03 10.17 20.40
CA ARG A 77 -13.21 11.03 20.35
C ARG A 77 -13.00 12.21 19.40
N PHE A 78 -14.07 12.81 18.93
CA PHE A 78 -13.96 14.10 18.24
C PHE A 78 -13.56 15.19 19.23
N ALA A 79 -12.72 16.15 18.78
CA ALA A 79 -12.24 17.26 19.62
C ALA A 79 -13.37 18.17 20.12
N ASP A 80 -14.49 18.22 19.41
CA ASP A 80 -15.71 18.94 19.83
C ASP A 80 -16.58 18.16 20.85
N GLY A 81 -16.16 16.93 21.19
CA GLY A 81 -16.89 16.05 22.11
C GLY A 81 -18.18 15.44 21.54
N SER A 82 -18.47 15.62 20.25
CA SER A 82 -19.73 15.19 19.62
C SER A 82 -19.91 13.67 19.62
N ARG A 83 -18.81 12.91 19.54
CA ARG A 83 -18.84 11.44 19.48
C ARG A 83 -17.54 10.85 20.03
N SER A 84 -17.68 9.74 20.73
CA SER A 84 -16.57 8.83 21.07
C SER A 84 -16.76 7.51 20.33
N PHE A 85 -15.66 6.89 19.94
CA PHE A 85 -15.66 5.62 19.23
C PHE A 85 -15.54 4.46 20.21
N SER A 86 -16.27 3.38 19.96
CA SER A 86 -16.12 2.14 20.73
C SER A 86 -14.77 1.47 20.42
N PRO A 87 -14.28 0.56 21.27
CA PRO A 87 -13.07 -0.20 21.00
C PRO A 87 -13.14 -0.98 19.68
N GLU A 88 -14.30 -1.51 19.32
CA GLU A 88 -14.52 -2.25 18.08
C GLU A 88 -14.47 -1.31 16.87
N GLU A 89 -15.09 -0.13 16.96
CA GLU A 89 -15.03 0.91 15.93
C GLU A 89 -13.60 1.41 15.76
N LEU A 90 -12.89 1.67 16.85
CA LEU A 90 -11.49 2.12 16.82
C LEU A 90 -10.58 1.04 16.17
N SER A 91 -10.78 -0.23 16.51
CA SER A 91 -10.04 -1.32 15.86
C SER A 91 -10.28 -1.35 14.35
N ALA A 92 -11.54 -1.24 13.92
CA ALA A 92 -11.88 -1.23 12.50
C ALA A 92 -11.32 0.00 11.76
N ILE A 93 -11.31 1.18 12.42
CA ILE A 93 -10.70 2.41 11.88
C ILE A 93 -9.19 2.20 11.69
N LEU A 94 -8.49 1.75 12.72
CA LEU A 94 -7.04 1.55 12.68
C LEU A 94 -6.63 0.49 11.65
N GLU A 95 -7.33 -0.63 11.56
CA GLU A 95 -7.08 -1.64 10.53
C GLU A 95 -7.27 -1.07 9.11
N THR A 96 -8.30 -0.24 8.92
CA THR A 96 -8.57 0.39 7.63
C THR A 96 -7.50 1.43 7.28
N LEU A 97 -7.04 2.22 8.25
CA LEU A 97 -5.97 3.21 8.08
C LEU A 97 -4.62 2.56 7.76
N VAL A 98 -4.28 1.44 8.43
CA VAL A 98 -3.05 0.67 8.12
C VAL A 98 -3.07 0.15 6.67
N ASN A 99 -4.22 -0.34 6.21
CA ASN A 99 -4.35 -0.78 4.83
C ASN A 99 -4.26 0.41 3.85
N LEU A 100 -4.92 1.53 4.17
CA LEU A 100 -4.86 2.75 3.36
C LEU A 100 -3.43 3.28 3.26
N GLN A 101 -2.68 3.32 4.38
CA GLN A 101 -1.28 3.72 4.39
C GLN A 101 -0.44 2.87 3.44
N ARG A 102 -0.59 1.55 3.48
CA ARG A 102 0.15 0.64 2.59
C ARG A 102 -0.14 0.89 1.11
N TYR A 103 -1.42 1.16 0.76
CA TYR A 103 -1.77 1.52 -0.62
C TYR A 103 -1.21 2.87 -1.02
N THR A 104 -1.22 3.84 -0.10
CA THR A 104 -0.63 5.18 -0.32
C THR A 104 0.89 5.10 -0.52
N GLU A 105 1.59 4.30 0.28
CA GLU A 105 3.05 4.07 0.12
C GLU A 105 3.39 3.44 -1.24
N SER A 106 2.59 2.46 -1.69
CA SER A 106 2.75 1.87 -3.03
C SER A 106 2.61 2.93 -4.14
N MET A 107 1.58 3.78 -4.03
CA MET A 107 1.34 4.85 -4.98
C MET A 107 2.43 5.95 -4.93
N GLN A 108 2.92 6.30 -3.74
CA GLN A 108 4.03 7.25 -3.57
C GLN A 108 5.32 6.73 -4.22
N ALA A 109 5.60 5.44 -4.14
CA ALA A 109 6.73 4.83 -4.85
C ALA A 109 6.60 4.97 -6.38
N GLN A 110 5.39 5.08 -6.91
CA GLN A 110 5.09 5.38 -8.30
C GLN A 110 5.06 6.89 -8.59
N GLY A 111 5.17 7.74 -7.56
CA GLY A 111 5.27 9.20 -7.63
C GLY A 111 3.96 9.96 -7.53
N GLY A 112 2.83 9.28 -7.27
CA GLY A 112 1.57 9.93 -6.92
C GLY A 112 1.48 10.23 -5.43
N SER A 113 0.52 11.05 -5.02
CA SER A 113 0.17 11.28 -3.62
C SER A 113 -1.31 10.98 -3.37
N LEU A 114 -1.67 10.72 -2.11
CA LEU A 114 -3.08 10.55 -1.74
C LEU A 114 -3.88 11.84 -1.96
N GLU A 115 -3.26 12.99 -1.71
CA GLU A 115 -3.89 14.31 -1.92
C GLU A 115 -4.21 14.54 -3.40
N ASP A 116 -3.24 14.23 -4.29
CA ASP A 116 -3.45 14.31 -5.73
C ASP A 116 -4.57 13.38 -6.18
N LEU A 117 -4.57 12.13 -5.68
CA LEU A 117 -5.61 11.16 -6.00
C LEU A 117 -6.99 11.65 -5.54
N LEU A 118 -7.10 12.18 -4.32
CA LEU A 118 -8.35 12.73 -3.79
C LEU A 118 -8.85 13.93 -4.59
N SER A 119 -7.94 14.79 -5.10
CA SER A 119 -8.29 15.95 -5.91
C SER A 119 -8.83 15.59 -7.30
N HIS A 120 -8.45 14.40 -7.81
CA HIS A 120 -8.89 13.88 -9.11
C HIS A 120 -10.06 12.89 -8.98
N ARG A 121 -10.72 12.84 -7.82
CA ARG A 121 -11.89 12.00 -7.61
C ARG A 121 -13.09 12.54 -8.37
N GLU A 122 -13.74 11.69 -9.16
CA GLU A 122 -14.97 12.07 -9.87
C GLU A 122 -16.19 12.19 -8.94
N ALA A 123 -17.24 12.82 -9.46
CA ALA A 123 -18.50 12.97 -8.73
C ALA A 123 -19.20 11.64 -8.40
N ASN A 124 -18.95 10.58 -9.19
CA ASN A 124 -19.41 9.22 -8.95
C ASN A 124 -18.62 8.51 -7.81
N GLY A 125 -17.52 9.13 -7.35
CA GLY A 125 -16.64 8.61 -6.30
C GLY A 125 -15.49 7.75 -6.80
N GLU A 126 -15.34 7.58 -8.10
CA GLU A 126 -14.25 6.81 -8.71
C GLU A 126 -12.95 7.61 -8.75
N PHE A 127 -11.84 6.88 -8.67
CA PHE A 127 -10.49 7.42 -8.76
C PHE A 127 -9.87 7.08 -10.11
N PRO A 128 -8.85 7.85 -10.55
CA PRO A 128 -8.08 7.51 -11.74
C PRO A 128 -7.51 6.09 -11.67
N GLU A 129 -7.54 5.39 -12.80
CA GLU A 129 -6.95 4.05 -12.95
C GLU A 129 -5.49 4.12 -13.47
N PHE A 130 -5.07 5.24 -14.06
CA PHE A 130 -3.73 5.40 -14.61
C PHE A 130 -3.07 6.70 -14.15
N LEU A 131 -1.76 6.63 -13.94
CA LEU A 131 -0.86 7.74 -13.67
C LEU A 131 0.22 7.76 -14.74
N VAL A 132 0.40 8.90 -15.40
CA VAL A 132 1.46 9.11 -16.37
C VAL A 132 2.38 10.20 -15.89
N LYS A 133 3.65 9.87 -15.69
CA LYS A 133 4.71 10.85 -15.44
C LYS A 133 5.31 11.28 -16.77
N VAL A 134 5.27 12.56 -17.06
CA VAL A 134 5.90 13.14 -18.24
C VAL A 134 7.07 13.97 -17.79
N ARG A 135 8.26 13.66 -18.28
CA ARG A 135 9.48 14.42 -18.01
C ARG A 135 9.94 15.13 -19.27
N CYS A 136 10.12 16.44 -19.14
CA CYS A 136 10.63 17.31 -20.19
C CYS A 136 11.85 18.11 -19.66
N GLY A 137 13.07 17.67 -20.01
CA GLY A 137 14.28 18.25 -19.42
C GLY A 137 14.37 18.05 -17.90
N ASN A 138 14.26 19.12 -17.14
CA ASN A 138 14.27 19.10 -15.66
C ASN A 138 12.87 19.19 -15.06
N GLU A 139 11.83 19.38 -15.86
CA GLU A 139 10.46 19.47 -15.39
C GLU A 139 9.81 18.09 -15.44
N GLU A 140 9.03 17.77 -14.39
CA GLU A 140 8.24 16.56 -14.29
C GLU A 140 6.79 16.94 -14.02
N GLU A 141 5.88 16.39 -14.82
CA GLU A 141 4.44 16.56 -14.70
C GLU A 141 3.79 15.20 -14.45
N ILE A 142 2.81 15.16 -13.57
CA ILE A 142 2.05 13.97 -13.23
C ILE A 142 0.62 14.17 -13.71
N LEU A 143 0.17 13.26 -14.57
CA LEU A 143 -1.16 13.28 -15.17
C LEU A 143 -1.94 12.05 -14.71
N PHE A 144 -3.22 12.22 -14.44
CA PHE A 144 -4.12 11.15 -14.03
C PHE A 144 -5.20 10.92 -15.08
N PHE A 145 -5.51 9.65 -15.36
CA PHE A 145 -6.54 9.23 -16.31
C PHE A 145 -7.46 8.22 -15.64
N HIS A 146 -8.77 8.44 -15.82
CA HIS A 146 -9.79 7.62 -15.17
C HIS A 146 -10.01 6.27 -15.85
N ASP A 147 -9.80 6.20 -17.14
CA ASP A 147 -9.99 5.01 -17.95
C ASP A 147 -8.97 4.88 -19.09
N MET A 148 -9.00 3.75 -19.75
CA MET A 148 -8.14 3.44 -20.89
C MET A 148 -8.48 4.32 -22.11
N GLU A 149 -9.71 4.78 -22.27
CA GLU A 149 -10.13 5.60 -23.40
C GLU A 149 -9.47 6.98 -23.34
N ALA A 150 -9.54 7.63 -22.17
CA ALA A 150 -8.86 8.92 -21.91
C ALA A 150 -7.33 8.80 -22.07
N LEU A 151 -6.73 7.70 -21.58
CA LEU A 151 -5.31 7.45 -21.72
C LEU A 151 -4.92 7.25 -23.20
N THR A 152 -5.74 6.53 -23.97
CA THR A 152 -5.52 6.31 -25.42
C THR A 152 -5.62 7.61 -26.20
N ALA A 153 -6.65 8.43 -25.93
CA ALA A 153 -6.80 9.74 -26.55
C ALA A 153 -5.58 10.64 -26.28
N PHE A 154 -5.09 10.66 -25.04
CA PHE A 154 -3.87 11.38 -24.69
C PHE A 154 -2.64 10.84 -25.41
N SER A 155 -2.50 9.52 -25.56
CA SER A 155 -1.42 8.87 -26.28
C SER A 155 -1.43 9.24 -27.77
N ASP A 156 -2.60 9.30 -28.41
CA ASP A 156 -2.75 9.66 -29.82
C ASP A 156 -2.35 11.10 -30.09
N GLU A 157 -2.66 12.02 -29.16
CA GLU A 157 -2.24 13.41 -29.21
C GLU A 157 -0.75 13.61 -28.89
N ASN A 158 -0.15 12.71 -28.10
CA ASN A 158 1.22 12.79 -27.60
C ASN A 158 2.07 11.58 -28.00
N ARG A 159 2.07 11.22 -29.26
CA ARG A 159 2.72 10.02 -29.80
C ARG A 159 4.22 9.93 -29.50
N ASP A 160 4.88 11.07 -29.30
CA ASP A 160 6.28 11.17 -28.89
C ASP A 160 6.57 10.65 -27.47
N LEU A 161 5.55 10.45 -26.66
CA LEU A 161 5.67 9.92 -25.29
C LEU A 161 5.69 8.39 -25.21
N PHE A 162 5.30 7.68 -26.27
CA PHE A 162 5.30 6.22 -26.32
C PHE A 162 4.59 5.56 -25.12
N ILE A 163 3.41 6.05 -24.75
CA ILE A 163 2.64 5.62 -23.57
C ILE A 163 2.45 4.11 -23.49
N PHE A 164 2.16 3.46 -24.61
CA PHE A 164 1.96 2.02 -24.74
C PHE A 164 3.19 1.25 -25.25
N GLY A 165 4.36 1.89 -25.27
CA GLY A 165 5.59 1.33 -25.78
C GLY A 165 6.01 1.93 -27.12
N MET A 166 7.22 1.60 -27.54
CA MET A 166 7.79 2.11 -28.78
C MET A 166 7.12 1.43 -29.98
N PRO A 167 6.58 2.18 -30.95
CA PRO A 167 5.98 1.62 -32.15
C PRO A 167 7.03 0.89 -32.99
N SER A 168 6.60 -0.05 -33.82
CA SER A 168 7.46 -0.75 -34.76
C SER A 168 8.01 0.18 -35.87
N GLU A 169 9.09 -0.23 -36.54
CA GLU A 169 9.63 0.54 -37.65
C GLU A 169 8.61 0.70 -38.77
N GLU A 170 7.77 -0.30 -39.04
CA GLU A 170 6.69 -0.26 -40.02
C GLU A 170 5.63 0.78 -39.66
N GLU A 171 5.19 0.83 -38.42
CA GLU A 171 4.23 1.83 -37.90
C GLU A 171 4.79 3.26 -37.97
N LEU A 172 6.09 3.45 -37.72
CA LEU A 172 6.75 4.76 -37.84
C LEU A 172 6.88 5.23 -39.27
N LEU A 173 7.04 4.29 -40.25
CA LEU A 173 7.06 4.63 -41.66
C LEU A 173 5.67 4.99 -42.21
N GLU A 174 4.63 4.31 -41.75
CA GLU A 174 3.25 4.60 -42.16
C GLU A 174 2.71 5.89 -41.50
N ASN A 175 3.12 6.14 -40.25
CA ASN A 175 2.64 7.25 -39.49
C ASN A 175 3.79 7.91 -38.67
N PRO A 176 4.61 8.78 -39.32
CA PRO A 176 5.79 9.37 -38.72
C PRO A 176 5.43 10.22 -37.47
N LEU A 177 6.39 10.31 -36.56
CA LEU A 177 6.23 11.15 -35.38
C LEU A 177 6.13 12.61 -35.76
N PRO A 178 5.33 13.42 -35.02
CA PRO A 178 5.29 14.87 -35.26
C PRO A 178 6.66 15.50 -35.01
N GLU A 179 7.08 16.39 -35.88
CA GLU A 179 8.25 17.24 -35.64
C GLU A 179 7.97 18.16 -34.45
N ARG A 180 8.82 18.11 -33.45
CA ARG A 180 8.68 18.91 -32.25
C ARG A 180 9.95 19.71 -31.99
N GLU A 181 9.78 21.00 -31.80
CA GLU A 181 10.85 21.87 -31.33
C GLU A 181 10.93 21.82 -29.81
N GLY A 182 12.09 21.54 -29.23
CA GLY A 182 12.31 21.52 -27.80
C GLY A 182 13.00 20.25 -27.25
N PRO A 183 13.18 20.17 -25.93
CA PRO A 183 13.80 18.99 -25.29
C PRO A 183 12.92 17.75 -25.47
N SER A 184 13.57 16.59 -25.61
CA SER A 184 12.86 15.30 -25.71
C SER A 184 12.05 15.05 -24.44
N ARG A 185 10.81 14.62 -24.64
CA ARG A 185 9.95 14.17 -23.53
C ARG A 185 10.07 12.65 -23.34
N ARG A 186 9.89 12.21 -22.12
CA ARG A 186 9.80 10.80 -21.75
C ARG A 186 8.61 10.59 -20.85
N SER A 187 7.94 9.47 -20.97
CA SER A 187 6.86 9.10 -20.08
C SER A 187 7.15 7.80 -19.35
N ILE A 188 6.52 7.67 -18.19
CA ILE A 188 6.39 6.40 -17.47
C ILE A 188 4.92 6.30 -17.09
N THR A 189 4.27 5.21 -17.50
CA THR A 189 2.87 4.94 -17.21
C THR A 189 2.77 3.90 -16.11
N HIS A 190 1.92 4.16 -15.11
CA HIS A 190 1.60 3.23 -14.04
C HIS A 190 0.08 3.00 -14.01
N GLU A 191 -0.32 1.74 -13.94
CA GLU A 191 -1.69 1.37 -13.62
C GLU A 191 -1.87 1.39 -12.10
N LEU A 192 -2.86 2.16 -11.62
CA LEU A 192 -3.13 2.33 -10.20
C LEU A 192 -4.06 1.20 -9.70
N HIS A 193 -3.50 0.01 -9.57
CA HIS A 193 -4.26 -1.17 -9.08
C HIS A 193 -4.86 -0.96 -7.69
N GLU A 194 -4.26 -0.08 -6.89
CA GLU A 194 -4.68 0.27 -5.54
C GLU A 194 -5.93 1.19 -5.52
N ALA A 195 -6.25 1.88 -6.60
CA ALA A 195 -7.35 2.86 -6.66
C ALA A 195 -8.68 2.28 -6.13
N LYS A 196 -9.06 1.08 -6.59
CA LYS A 196 -10.28 0.38 -6.12
C LYS A 196 -10.21 -0.04 -4.65
N ALA A 197 -9.03 -0.34 -4.14
CA ALA A 197 -8.82 -0.69 -2.73
C ALA A 197 -8.89 0.56 -1.85
N ILE A 198 -8.32 1.68 -2.29
CA ILE A 198 -8.41 2.99 -1.65
C ILE A 198 -9.88 3.45 -1.60
N THR A 199 -10.63 3.34 -2.70
CA THR A 199 -12.07 3.66 -2.74
C THR A 199 -12.83 2.89 -1.65
N ARG A 200 -12.61 1.59 -1.54
CA ARG A 200 -13.28 0.75 -0.53
C ARG A 200 -12.85 1.11 0.90
N ALA A 201 -11.56 1.41 1.12
CA ALA A 201 -11.07 1.83 2.42
C ALA A 201 -11.69 3.17 2.86
N LEU A 202 -11.76 4.15 1.96
CA LEU A 202 -12.39 5.45 2.22
C LEU A 202 -13.89 5.33 2.47
N ALA A 203 -14.60 4.49 1.71
CA ALA A 203 -16.01 4.21 1.95
C ALA A 203 -16.22 3.58 3.34
N ARG A 204 -15.37 2.64 3.72
CA ARG A 204 -15.42 2.01 5.04
C ARG A 204 -15.17 3.00 6.18
N LEU A 205 -14.20 3.91 6.03
CA LEU A 205 -13.95 4.98 7.00
C LEU A 205 -15.14 5.93 7.11
N ALA A 206 -15.79 6.28 5.99
CA ALA A 206 -16.98 7.12 5.99
C ALA A 206 -18.16 6.45 6.73
N GLU A 207 -18.37 5.13 6.55
CA GLU A 207 -19.37 4.36 7.32
C GLU A 207 -19.09 4.38 8.84
N LEU A 208 -17.81 4.38 9.22
CA LEU A 208 -17.37 4.48 10.61
C LEU A 208 -17.44 5.92 11.16
N GLY A 209 -17.78 6.90 10.31
CA GLY A 209 -17.94 8.32 10.70
C GLY A 209 -16.71 9.17 10.48
N ILE A 210 -15.74 8.68 9.69
CA ILE A 210 -14.54 9.42 9.28
C ILE A 210 -14.57 9.59 7.76
N PRO A 211 -15.24 10.62 7.22
CA PRO A 211 -15.27 10.87 5.79
C PRO A 211 -13.89 11.28 5.26
N GLY A 212 -13.65 11.03 3.95
CA GLY A 212 -12.33 11.16 3.32
C GLY A 212 -11.67 12.54 3.44
N ASN A 213 -12.47 13.61 3.56
CA ASN A 213 -11.96 14.97 3.79
C ASN A 213 -11.34 15.18 5.18
N MET A 214 -11.55 14.26 6.13
CA MET A 214 -10.95 14.29 7.47
C MET A 214 -9.62 13.52 7.55
N ILE A 215 -9.18 12.91 6.44
CA ILE A 215 -7.95 12.09 6.39
C ILE A 215 -6.75 12.93 5.92
N VAL A 216 -7.00 14.06 5.27
CA VAL A 216 -5.98 15.03 4.87
C VAL A 216 -5.51 15.86 6.05
N SER A 217 -4.25 16.30 5.99
CA SER A 217 -3.67 17.17 7.02
C SER A 217 -4.50 18.45 7.19
N MET A 218 -4.83 18.76 8.44
CA MET A 218 -5.61 19.96 8.81
C MET A 218 -4.87 20.76 9.89
N ASP A 219 -5.06 22.08 9.88
CA ASP A 219 -4.42 22.99 10.84
C ASP A 219 -4.96 22.83 12.27
N THR A 220 -6.17 22.30 12.41
CA THR A 220 -6.82 22.08 13.72
C THR A 220 -7.06 20.58 13.95
N PRO A 221 -6.73 20.04 15.13
CA PRO A 221 -7.00 18.65 15.43
C PRO A 221 -8.52 18.39 15.44
N LEU A 222 -8.94 17.36 14.71
CA LEU A 222 -10.34 16.92 14.67
C LEU A 222 -10.64 15.85 15.71
N PHE A 223 -9.62 15.15 16.16
CA PHE A 223 -9.73 14.02 17.07
C PHE A 223 -8.81 14.20 18.27
N GLU A 224 -9.22 13.63 19.38
CA GLU A 224 -8.43 13.52 20.60
C GLU A 224 -8.29 12.06 20.98
N LEU A 225 -7.07 11.66 21.37
CA LEU A 225 -6.80 10.39 21.99
C LEU A 225 -6.79 10.55 23.51
N VAL A 226 -7.64 9.80 24.18
CA VAL A 226 -7.75 9.81 25.64
C VAL A 226 -7.17 8.52 26.19
N GLU A 227 -6.07 8.63 26.93
CA GLU A 227 -5.44 7.52 27.64
C GLU A 227 -5.86 7.53 29.10
N GLY A 228 -6.27 6.37 29.64
CA GLY A 228 -6.63 6.21 31.04
C GLY A 228 -8.11 6.40 31.34
N GLU A 229 -8.47 6.31 32.61
CA GLU A 229 -9.84 6.47 33.12
C GLU A 229 -9.89 7.53 34.23
N GLY A 230 -10.88 8.40 34.18
CA GLY A 230 -11.20 9.38 35.25
C GLY A 230 -10.10 10.43 35.45
N ASP A 231 -9.74 10.71 36.73
CA ASP A 231 -8.77 11.75 37.10
C ASP A 231 -7.33 11.59 36.53
N LYS A 232 -7.05 10.51 35.80
CA LYS A 232 -5.76 10.21 35.16
C LYS A 232 -5.83 10.25 33.66
N GLU A 233 -6.88 10.83 33.10
CA GLU A 233 -6.99 11.01 31.64
C GLU A 233 -5.86 11.90 31.12
N LYS A 234 -5.14 11.40 30.12
CA LYS A 234 -4.17 12.15 29.34
C LYS A 234 -4.73 12.32 27.94
N VAL A 235 -4.97 13.56 27.54
CA VAL A 235 -5.48 13.92 26.21
C VAL A 235 -4.31 14.33 25.33
N THR A 236 -4.25 13.78 24.13
CA THR A 236 -3.24 14.09 23.10
C THR A 236 -3.93 14.36 21.77
#